data_8ee211c352708f8bb1b4090676e0d762
#
_entry.id   8ee211c352708f8bb1b4090676e0d762
#
_cell.length_a   1.000
_cell.length_b   1.000
_cell.length_c   1.000
_cell.angle_alpha   90.00
_cell.angle_beta   90.00
_cell.angle_gamma   90.00
#
_symmetry.space_group_name_H-M   'P 1'
#
loop_
_entity.id
_entity.type
_entity.pdbx_description
1 polymer ?
#
loop_
_entity_poly.entity_id
_entity_poly.type
_entity_poly.pdbx_seq_one_letter_code
_entity_poly.pdbx_strand_id
1 'polypeptide(L)'
;MNTPQDNSGSQNEGATTYERVGGYQFFVELVERFYQFVETDISLRPLYPEDLEPGKAHLAAFLAQYWGGPHRYSLERGHPRLRQRHMPFPIGQKERDTWVTHMVAALDSMGISVDEAILMKDYFKRTATLMINR
;
A
#
# COMPACT_ATOMS: atom_id res chain seq x y z
N MET A 1 -0.19 -6.17 37.74
CA MET A 1 -0.32 -5.93 37.16
C MET A 1 -0.70 -5.97 36.47
N ASN A 2 -1.08 -5.91 36.21
CA ASN A 2 -1.56 -5.74 35.43
C ASN A 2 -1.99 -6.16 34.86
N THR A 3 -2.29 -6.31 34.81
CA THR A 3 -2.62 -6.52 34.19
C THR A 3 -3.23 -6.75 33.49
N PRO A 4 -3.46 -7.04 33.45
CA PRO A 4 -3.96 -7.15 32.59
C PRO A 4 -4.70 -7.07 31.96
N GLN A 5 -5.05 -7.00 32.15
CA GLN A 5 -5.57 -6.72 31.53
C GLN A 5 -5.88 -6.36 30.76
N ASP A 6 -5.99 -6.35 30.96
CA ASP A 6 -6.12 -5.93 30.12
C ASP A 6 -6.41 -5.85 29.34
N ASN A 7 -6.91 -6.05 29.31
CA ASN A 7 -7.14 -6.01 28.50
C ASN A 7 -7.24 -5.94 27.13
N SER A 8 -8.37 -6.31 26.75
CA SER A 8 -8.55 -6.38 25.33
C SER A 8 -8.48 -5.02 24.65
N GLY A 9 -9.00 -4.01 25.25
CA GLY A 9 -8.84 -2.63 24.74
C GLY A 9 -7.41 -2.21 24.64
N SER A 10 -6.64 -2.58 25.64
CA SER A 10 -5.22 -2.28 25.70
C SER A 10 -4.46 -2.98 24.55
N GLN A 11 -4.84 -4.21 24.22
CA GLN A 11 -4.24 -4.91 23.09
C GLN A 11 -4.54 -4.22 21.78
N ASN A 12 -5.78 -3.76 21.57
CA ASN A 12 -6.18 -3.07 20.36
C ASN A 12 -5.44 -1.74 20.23
N GLU A 13 -5.30 -1.02 21.32
CA GLU A 13 -4.59 0.25 21.34
C GLU A 13 -3.11 0.08 21.04
N GLY A 14 -2.51 -1.04 21.46
CA GLY A 14 -1.11 -1.31 21.22
C GLY A 14 -0.81 -1.90 19.87
N ALA A 15 -1.82 -2.32 19.12
CA ALA A 15 -1.61 -2.96 17.83
C ALA A 15 -1.40 -1.92 16.72
N THR A 16 -0.48 -2.22 15.81
CA THR A 16 -0.28 -1.39 14.60
C THR A 16 -1.34 -1.75 13.57
N THR A 17 -1.53 -0.88 12.58
CA THR A 17 -2.38 -1.19 11.44
C THR A 17 -1.92 -2.49 10.77
N TYR A 18 -0.61 -2.66 10.64
CA TYR A 18 -0.02 -3.88 10.08
C TYR A 18 -0.57 -5.14 10.79
N GLU A 19 -0.55 -5.12 12.12
CA GLU A 19 -1.04 -6.27 12.90
C GLU A 19 -2.55 -6.44 12.77
N ARG A 20 -3.29 -5.35 12.81
CA ARG A 20 -4.76 -5.40 12.76
C ARG A 20 -5.31 -5.93 11.46
N VAL A 21 -4.62 -5.67 10.34
CA VAL A 21 -5.12 -6.13 9.02
C VAL A 21 -4.65 -7.55 8.67
N GLY A 22 -3.73 -8.12 9.43
CA GLY A 22 -3.32 -9.50 9.21
C GLY A 22 -1.85 -9.72 8.86
N GLY A 23 -1.01 -8.72 9.06
CA GLY A 23 0.44 -8.87 8.87
C GLY A 23 0.89 -8.83 7.42
N TYR A 24 2.09 -9.34 7.17
CA TYR A 24 2.74 -9.25 5.86
C TYR A 24 1.90 -9.86 4.74
N GLN A 25 1.24 -10.96 5.02
CA GLN A 25 0.44 -11.68 4.02
C GLN A 25 -0.71 -10.81 3.50
N PHE A 26 -1.29 -9.95 4.36
CA PHE A 26 -2.32 -9.01 3.92
C PHE A 26 -1.78 -8.12 2.80
N PHE A 27 -0.57 -7.57 2.98
CA PHE A 27 0.01 -6.65 2.02
C PHE A 27 0.43 -7.36 0.73
N VAL A 28 0.91 -8.59 0.82
CA VAL A 28 1.20 -9.40 -0.36
C VAL A 28 -0.07 -9.60 -1.19
N GLU A 29 -1.17 -9.96 -0.52
CA GLU A 29 -2.43 -10.21 -1.20
C GLU A 29 -3.04 -8.93 -1.77
N LEU A 30 -2.99 -7.83 -1.01
CA LEU A 30 -3.49 -6.53 -1.49
C LEU A 30 -2.77 -6.12 -2.78
N VAL A 31 -1.45 -6.23 -2.77
CA VAL A 31 -0.62 -5.86 -3.92
C VAL A 31 -0.90 -6.77 -5.10
N GLU A 32 -1.10 -8.06 -4.87
CA GLU A 32 -1.44 -9.00 -5.94
C GLU A 32 -2.75 -8.61 -6.62
N ARG A 33 -3.76 -8.27 -5.84
CA ARG A 33 -5.07 -7.87 -6.37
C ARG A 33 -4.98 -6.54 -7.13
N PHE A 34 -4.21 -5.60 -6.60
CA PHE A 34 -3.97 -4.33 -7.28
C PHE A 34 -3.32 -4.55 -8.65
N TYR A 35 -2.29 -5.39 -8.71
CA TYR A 35 -1.57 -5.63 -9.96
C TYR A 35 -2.41 -6.37 -11.00
N GLN A 36 -3.41 -7.13 -10.57
CA GLN A 36 -4.35 -7.75 -11.51
C GLN A 36 -5.09 -6.67 -12.32
N PHE A 37 -5.45 -5.56 -11.68
CA PHE A 37 -6.06 -4.43 -12.39
C PHE A 37 -5.05 -3.72 -13.30
N VAL A 38 -3.83 -3.52 -12.81
CA VAL A 38 -2.78 -2.86 -13.60
C VAL A 38 -2.49 -3.63 -14.87
N GLU A 39 -2.42 -4.94 -14.77
CA GLU A 39 -2.06 -5.85 -15.87
C GLU A 39 -2.96 -5.66 -17.10
N THR A 40 -4.23 -5.37 -16.88
CA THR A 40 -5.21 -5.24 -17.96
C THR A 40 -5.60 -3.79 -18.24
N ASP A 41 -4.99 -2.82 -17.55
CA ASP A 41 -5.33 -1.43 -17.76
C ASP A 41 -4.47 -0.83 -18.85
N ILE A 42 -5.10 -0.39 -19.93
CA ILE A 42 -4.40 0.13 -21.11
C ILE A 42 -3.56 1.36 -20.78
N SER A 43 -4.03 2.21 -19.86
CA SER A 43 -3.34 3.45 -19.56
C SER A 43 -2.19 3.28 -18.57
N LEU A 44 -2.32 2.35 -17.62
CA LEU A 44 -1.31 2.14 -16.59
C LEU A 44 -0.26 1.10 -16.97
N ARG A 45 -0.67 0.04 -17.66
CA ARG A 45 0.25 -1.08 -17.95
C ARG A 45 1.55 -0.63 -18.61
N PRO A 46 1.52 0.30 -19.59
CA PRO A 46 2.78 0.75 -20.24
C PRO A 46 3.74 1.49 -19.32
N LEU A 47 3.27 2.00 -18.17
CA LEU A 47 4.14 2.69 -17.22
C LEU A 47 4.94 1.71 -16.35
N TYR A 48 4.64 0.43 -16.42
CA TYR A 48 5.26 -0.61 -15.61
C TYR A 48 6.18 -1.46 -16.50
N PRO A 49 7.23 -2.06 -15.90
CA PRO A 49 8.11 -2.95 -16.67
C PRO A 49 7.39 -4.23 -17.07
N GLU A 50 7.94 -4.95 -18.03
CA GLU A 50 7.35 -6.19 -18.49
C GLU A 50 7.21 -7.21 -17.35
N ASP A 51 8.27 -7.36 -16.56
CA ASP A 51 8.23 -8.24 -15.38
C ASP A 51 7.70 -7.46 -14.19
N LEU A 52 6.51 -7.80 -13.73
CA LEU A 52 5.85 -7.11 -12.62
C LEU A 52 6.26 -7.64 -11.24
N GLU A 53 6.94 -8.80 -11.16
CA GLU A 53 7.21 -9.44 -9.88
C GLU A 53 8.08 -8.61 -8.93
N PRO A 54 9.20 -8.00 -9.40
CA PRO A 54 9.97 -7.15 -8.49
C PRO A 54 9.17 -5.99 -7.91
N GLY A 55 8.36 -5.34 -8.74
CA GLY A 55 7.52 -4.22 -8.28
C GLY A 55 6.51 -4.64 -7.24
N LYS A 56 5.89 -5.81 -7.42
CA LYS A 56 4.97 -6.36 -6.42
C LYS A 56 5.67 -6.57 -5.08
N ALA A 57 6.85 -7.18 -5.10
CA ALA A 57 7.60 -7.44 -3.88
C ALA A 57 8.00 -6.14 -3.18
N HIS A 58 8.46 -5.15 -3.93
CA HIS A 58 8.85 -3.85 -3.38
C HIS A 58 7.66 -3.12 -2.77
N LEU A 59 6.52 -3.12 -3.46
CA LEU A 59 5.34 -2.42 -2.95
C LEU A 59 4.81 -3.07 -1.68
N ALA A 60 4.75 -4.41 -1.66
CA ALA A 60 4.29 -5.12 -0.45
C ALA A 60 5.20 -4.82 0.74
N ALA A 61 6.53 -4.86 0.54
CA ALA A 61 7.49 -4.56 1.59
C ALA A 61 7.36 -3.13 2.08
N PHE A 62 7.21 -2.18 1.15
CA PHE A 62 7.06 -0.77 1.51
C PHE A 62 5.78 -0.52 2.32
N LEU A 63 4.65 -1.04 1.85
CA LEU A 63 3.38 -0.82 2.54
C LEU A 63 3.37 -1.48 3.92
N ALA A 64 3.90 -2.70 4.02
CA ALA A 64 4.00 -3.39 5.31
C ALA A 64 4.82 -2.56 6.30
N GLN A 65 5.96 -2.04 5.86
CA GLN A 65 6.82 -1.21 6.70
C GLN A 65 6.12 0.09 7.10
N TYR A 66 5.46 0.75 6.14
CA TYR A 66 4.78 2.02 6.41
C TYR A 66 3.72 1.86 7.51
N TRP A 67 3.01 0.73 7.51
CA TRP A 67 1.90 0.50 8.43
C TRP A 67 2.32 -0.19 9.74
N GLY A 68 3.62 -0.27 10.00
CA GLY A 68 4.14 -0.73 11.30
C GLY A 68 4.75 -2.11 11.30
N GLY A 69 4.97 -2.70 10.13
CA GLY A 69 5.62 -4.01 10.01
C GLY A 69 7.14 -3.93 9.94
N PRO A 70 7.79 -5.03 9.52
CA PRO A 70 9.25 -5.08 9.48
C PRO A 70 9.84 -4.11 8.48
N HIS A 71 11.04 -3.63 8.77
CA HIS A 71 11.73 -2.61 7.96
C HIS A 71 12.48 -3.21 6.77
N ARG A 72 11.89 -4.22 6.13
CA ARG A 72 12.53 -4.92 4.99
C ARG A 72 12.80 -4.00 3.81
N TYR A 73 11.86 -3.11 3.50
CA TYR A 73 12.04 -2.19 2.37
C TYR A 73 13.29 -1.33 2.59
N SER A 74 13.40 -0.70 3.76
CA SER A 74 14.54 0.19 4.07
C SER A 74 15.86 -0.55 4.09
N LEU A 75 15.87 -1.78 4.59
CA LEU A 75 17.08 -2.59 4.63
C LEU A 75 17.57 -2.97 3.24
N GLU A 76 16.66 -3.21 2.31
CA GLU A 76 17.01 -3.64 0.95
C GLU A 76 17.22 -2.48 -0.01
N ARG A 77 16.46 -1.39 0.15
CA ARG A 77 16.41 -0.31 -0.83
C ARG A 77 16.72 1.08 -0.28
N GLY A 78 16.88 1.21 1.03
CA GLY A 78 17.13 2.50 1.66
C GLY A 78 15.87 3.35 1.78
N HIS A 79 16.03 4.66 1.83
CA HIS A 79 14.92 5.59 1.96
C HIS A 79 13.97 5.45 0.75
N PRO A 80 12.65 5.44 0.96
CA PRO A 80 11.70 5.25 -0.16
C PRO A 80 11.82 6.27 -1.28
N ARG A 81 11.96 7.56 -0.98
CA ARG A 81 12.09 8.63 -1.99
C ARG A 81 11.03 8.48 -3.09
N LEU A 82 9.78 8.33 -2.68
CA LEU A 82 8.70 7.95 -3.60
C LEU A 82 8.56 8.90 -4.78
N ARG A 83 8.51 10.20 -4.53
CA ARG A 83 8.34 11.17 -5.61
C ARG A 83 9.51 11.11 -6.59
N GLN A 84 10.73 11.02 -6.07
CA GLN A 84 11.94 10.98 -6.90
C GLN A 84 11.94 9.72 -7.77
N ARG A 85 11.53 8.57 -7.23
CA ARG A 85 11.49 7.32 -8.00
C ARG A 85 10.45 7.35 -9.10
N HIS A 86 9.41 8.18 -8.95
CA HIS A 86 8.35 8.29 -9.94
C HIS A 86 8.59 9.37 -10.99
N MET A 87 9.59 10.24 -10.79
CA MET A 87 9.86 11.33 -11.72
C MET A 87 10.10 10.89 -13.17
N PRO A 88 10.76 9.74 -13.44
CA PRO A 88 10.94 9.31 -14.83
C PRO A 88 9.66 8.94 -15.57
N PHE A 89 8.54 8.79 -14.87
CA PHE A 89 7.28 8.34 -15.47
C PHE A 89 6.30 9.51 -15.60
N PRO A 90 5.55 9.60 -16.72
CA PRO A 90 4.59 10.70 -16.89
C PRO A 90 3.32 10.44 -16.11
N ILE A 91 3.23 11.04 -14.93
CA ILE A 91 2.07 10.88 -14.03
C ILE A 91 1.31 12.20 -13.94
N GLY A 92 0.16 12.25 -14.61
CA GLY A 92 -0.77 13.36 -14.49
C GLY A 92 -1.96 12.99 -13.63
N GLN A 93 -2.97 13.86 -13.64
CA GLN A 93 -4.18 13.63 -12.86
C GLN A 93 -4.88 12.34 -13.27
N LYS A 94 -4.90 12.03 -14.56
CA LYS A 94 -5.57 10.84 -15.07
C LYS A 94 -4.92 9.56 -14.55
N GLU A 95 -3.60 9.48 -14.62
CA GLU A 95 -2.86 8.31 -14.12
C GLU A 95 -3.05 8.15 -12.61
N ARG A 96 -3.00 9.27 -11.89
CA ARG A 96 -3.24 9.27 -10.45
C ARG A 96 -4.62 8.70 -10.13
N ASP A 97 -5.67 9.18 -10.82
CA ASP A 97 -7.04 8.77 -10.54
C ASP A 97 -7.26 7.31 -10.86
N THR A 98 -6.69 6.83 -11.96
CA THR A 98 -6.80 5.43 -12.36
C THR A 98 -6.10 4.53 -11.33
N TRP A 99 -4.90 4.91 -10.91
CA TRP A 99 -4.15 4.16 -9.89
C TRP A 99 -4.94 4.04 -8.60
N VAL A 100 -5.48 5.17 -8.13
CA VAL A 100 -6.28 5.19 -6.89
C VAL A 100 -7.52 4.32 -7.02
N THR A 101 -8.21 4.40 -8.16
CA THR A 101 -9.40 3.58 -8.40
C THR A 101 -9.08 2.09 -8.23
N HIS A 102 -7.97 1.64 -8.82
CA HIS A 102 -7.59 0.24 -8.73
C HIS A 102 -7.15 -0.16 -7.33
N MET A 103 -6.39 0.70 -6.65
CA MET A 103 -5.95 0.38 -5.30
C MET A 103 -7.13 0.34 -4.31
N VAL A 104 -8.08 1.27 -4.45
CA VAL A 104 -9.28 1.29 -3.61
C VAL A 104 -10.11 0.02 -3.87
N ALA A 105 -10.27 -0.38 -5.14
CA ALA A 105 -11.01 -1.60 -5.46
C ALA A 105 -10.33 -2.83 -4.85
N ALA A 106 -9.01 -2.91 -4.95
CA ALA A 106 -8.27 -4.01 -4.33
C ALA A 106 -8.46 -4.03 -2.82
N LEU A 107 -8.37 -2.86 -2.19
CA LEU A 107 -8.53 -2.74 -0.75
C LEU A 107 -9.94 -3.16 -0.31
N ASP A 108 -10.97 -2.70 -1.03
CA ASP A 108 -12.36 -3.05 -0.73
C ASP A 108 -12.60 -4.55 -0.79
N SER A 109 -11.84 -5.26 -1.63
CA SER A 109 -11.99 -6.72 -1.77
C SER A 109 -11.35 -7.51 -0.63
N MET A 110 -10.59 -6.84 0.26
CA MET A 110 -9.84 -7.52 1.31
C MET A 110 -10.64 -7.79 2.58
N GLY A 111 -11.81 -7.17 2.74
CA GLY A 111 -12.69 -7.45 3.89
C GLY A 111 -12.21 -6.89 5.21
N ILE A 112 -11.45 -5.79 5.21
CA ILE A 112 -10.98 -5.17 6.45
C ILE A 112 -12.07 -4.29 7.05
N SER A 113 -11.87 -3.86 8.30
CA SER A 113 -12.83 -3.01 9.00
C SER A 113 -12.98 -1.67 8.30
N VAL A 114 -14.12 -1.02 8.52
CA VAL A 114 -14.41 0.30 7.94
C VAL A 114 -13.35 1.32 8.37
N ASP A 115 -12.94 1.29 9.64
CA ASP A 115 -11.96 2.23 10.16
C ASP A 115 -10.60 2.08 9.48
N GLU A 116 -10.13 0.84 9.29
CA GLU A 116 -8.86 0.61 8.60
C GLU A 116 -8.97 1.00 7.13
N ALA A 117 -10.12 0.73 6.51
CA ALA A 117 -10.33 1.08 5.11
C ALA A 117 -10.26 2.60 4.90
N ILE A 118 -10.91 3.38 5.77
CA ILE A 118 -10.88 4.84 5.68
C ILE A 118 -9.44 5.36 5.79
N LEU A 119 -8.71 4.86 6.78
CA LEU A 119 -7.34 5.26 7.04
C LEU A 119 -6.44 4.96 5.83
N MET A 120 -6.53 3.76 5.30
CA MET A 120 -5.68 3.34 4.20
C MET A 120 -6.04 4.04 2.89
N LYS A 121 -7.33 4.19 2.60
CA LYS A 121 -7.78 4.90 1.40
C LYS A 121 -7.29 6.35 1.41
N ASP A 122 -7.39 7.02 2.55
CA ASP A 122 -6.91 8.39 2.66
C ASP A 122 -5.41 8.48 2.37
N TYR A 123 -4.63 7.56 2.92
CA TYR A 123 -3.20 7.51 2.65
C TYR A 123 -2.91 7.36 1.16
N PHE A 124 -3.56 6.40 0.50
CA PHE A 124 -3.32 6.15 -0.91
C PHE A 124 -3.67 7.35 -1.78
N LYS A 125 -4.80 8.01 -1.48
CA LYS A 125 -5.23 9.19 -2.24
C LYS A 125 -4.23 10.33 -2.10
N ARG A 126 -3.78 10.62 -0.89
CA ARG A 126 -2.83 11.71 -0.64
C ARG A 126 -1.47 11.42 -1.26
N THR A 127 -0.99 10.19 -1.09
CA THR A 127 0.32 9.81 -1.59
C THR A 127 0.35 9.79 -3.11
N ALA A 128 -0.71 9.29 -3.75
CA ALA A 128 -0.81 9.28 -5.21
C ALA A 128 -0.76 10.70 -5.76
N THR A 129 -1.42 11.66 -5.09
CA THR A 129 -1.39 13.06 -5.51
C THR A 129 0.04 13.62 -5.49
N LEU A 130 0.84 13.22 -4.50
CA LEU A 130 2.24 13.65 -4.42
C LEU A 130 3.11 13.13 -5.55
N MET A 131 2.66 12.09 -6.26
CA MET A 131 3.42 11.52 -7.37
C MET A 131 3.17 12.24 -8.69
N ILE A 132 2.15 13.10 -8.77
CA ILE A 132 1.83 13.84 -9.99
C ILE A 132 3.01 14.73 -10.36
N ASN A 133 3.44 14.63 -11.63
CA ASN A 133 4.59 15.39 -12.13
C ASN A 133 4.33 16.01 -13.52
N ARG A 134 3.08 15.99 -13.99
CA ARG A 134 2.68 16.55 -15.28
C ARG A 134 1.49 17.47 -15.18
#